data_138cd2623b5984a1619c14163e600898
#
_entry.id   138cd2623b5984a1619c14163e600898
#
_cell.length_a   1.000
_cell.length_b   1.000
_cell.length_c   1.000
_cell.angle_alpha   90.00
_cell.angle_beta   90.00
_cell.angle_gamma   90.00
#
_symmetry.space_group_name_H-M   'P 1'
#
loop_
_entity.id
_entity.type
_entity.pdbx_description
1 polymer ?
#
loop_
_entity_poly.entity_id
_entity_poly.type
_entity_poly.pdbx_seq_one_letter_code
_entity_poly.pdbx_strand_id
1 'polypeptide(L)'
;MDQQINNQSSATYDAPRWLEWAREIQSLAQTGYHYSENDYHKERYHRLSEIAAEIISEHSALAYKPLMGIFSQQIGYATPRVDVRGVVFQGEKLLLVRERQDGGWTLPGGWADVGDTPSQSAEREVWEEAGFHVKARRLIGVYDANRVGPLEVFHAFKLVFLCDLIDGQPRPSSETSEVAFFGADEIPNVLSGERTRPRHIIDAFNVLANPDCPTVFD
;
A
#
# COMPACT_ATOMS: atom_id res chain seq x y z
N MET A 1 -0.13 -34.75 20.17
CA MET A 1 -1.31 -34.60 19.29
C MET A 1 -1.02 -33.41 18.40
N ASP A 2 -0.26 -33.72 17.33
CA ASP A 2 0.27 -32.68 16.40
C ASP A 2 -0.86 -32.25 15.47
N GLN A 3 -1.37 -31.06 15.65
CA GLN A 3 -2.18 -30.42 14.62
C GLN A 3 -1.22 -29.74 13.61
N GLN A 4 -1.11 -30.39 12.47
CA GLN A 4 -0.52 -29.84 11.26
C GLN A 4 -1.26 -28.54 10.91
N ILE A 5 -0.63 -27.40 11.13
CA ILE A 5 -1.03 -26.15 10.53
C ILE A 5 -0.81 -26.32 9.02
N ASN A 6 -1.92 -26.45 8.33
CA ASN A 6 -1.98 -26.61 6.89
C ASN A 6 -1.29 -25.41 6.24
N ASN A 7 -0.12 -25.64 5.71
CA ASN A 7 0.68 -24.71 4.92
C ASN A 7 -0.03 -24.52 3.56
N GLN A 8 -1.14 -23.74 3.56
CA GLN A 8 -1.70 -23.27 2.31
C GLN A 8 -0.69 -22.27 1.75
N SER A 9 0.01 -22.73 0.72
CA SER A 9 0.92 -21.96 -0.10
C SER A 9 0.35 -20.55 -0.30
N SER A 10 1.07 -19.55 0.21
CA SER A 10 0.86 -18.17 -0.14
C SER A 10 0.95 -18.07 -1.67
N ALA A 11 -0.18 -18.04 -2.35
CA ALA A 11 -0.21 -17.64 -3.73
C ALA A 11 0.38 -16.22 -3.76
N THR A 12 1.61 -16.10 -4.17
CA THR A 12 2.24 -14.83 -4.50
C THR A 12 1.44 -14.28 -5.67
N TYR A 13 0.55 -13.34 -5.38
CA TYR A 13 -0.12 -12.56 -6.41
C TYR A 13 0.92 -11.58 -6.95
N ASP A 14 1.76 -12.06 -7.86
CA ASP A 14 2.64 -11.20 -8.61
C ASP A 14 1.78 -10.32 -9.53
N ALA A 15 2.18 -9.05 -9.68
CA ALA A 15 1.54 -8.17 -10.65
C ALA A 15 1.56 -8.84 -12.03
N PRO A 16 0.50 -8.71 -12.84
CA PRO A 16 0.52 -9.27 -14.19
C PRO A 16 1.72 -8.73 -14.96
N ARG A 17 2.42 -9.59 -15.69
CA ARG A 17 3.66 -9.23 -16.39
C ARG A 17 3.53 -8.03 -17.32
N TRP A 18 2.35 -7.84 -17.94
CA TRP A 18 2.06 -6.66 -18.75
C TRP A 18 2.10 -5.36 -17.94
N LEU A 19 1.70 -5.40 -16.65
CA LEU A 19 1.71 -4.25 -15.77
C LEU A 19 3.15 -3.91 -15.33
N GLU A 20 3.95 -4.93 -15.04
CA GLU A 20 5.38 -4.75 -14.74
C GLU A 20 6.08 -4.07 -15.92
N TRP A 21 5.88 -4.58 -17.15
CA TRP A 21 6.44 -3.97 -18.35
C TRP A 21 5.96 -2.53 -18.56
N ALA A 22 4.67 -2.27 -18.41
CA ALA A 22 4.14 -0.92 -18.59
C ALA A 22 4.75 0.07 -17.60
N ARG A 23 4.91 -0.32 -16.34
CA ARG A 23 5.57 0.50 -15.30
C ARG A 23 7.06 0.71 -15.58
N GLU A 24 7.77 -0.32 -15.99
CA GLU A 24 9.17 -0.21 -16.37
C GLU A 24 9.35 0.75 -17.56
N ILE A 25 8.57 0.57 -18.62
CA ILE A 25 8.58 1.45 -19.79
C ILE A 25 8.26 2.89 -19.37
N GLN A 26 7.23 3.10 -18.54
CA GLN A 26 6.86 4.43 -18.06
C GLN A 26 7.97 5.08 -17.21
N SER A 27 8.62 4.34 -16.32
CA SER A 27 9.70 4.86 -15.48
C SER A 27 10.92 5.28 -16.30
N LEU A 28 11.30 4.48 -17.29
CA LEU A 28 12.37 4.79 -18.25
C LEU A 28 12.01 6.01 -19.10
N ALA A 29 10.76 6.08 -19.59
CA ALA A 29 10.27 7.19 -20.39
C ALA A 29 10.27 8.50 -19.60
N GLN A 30 9.73 8.53 -18.40
CA GLN A 30 9.68 9.70 -17.53
C GLN A 30 11.09 10.21 -17.23
N THR A 31 11.97 9.32 -16.78
CA THR A 31 13.36 9.65 -16.43
C THR A 31 14.12 10.14 -17.67
N GLY A 32 14.03 9.41 -18.78
CA GLY A 32 14.70 9.77 -20.02
C GLY A 32 14.21 11.09 -20.61
N TYR A 33 12.90 11.35 -20.60
CA TYR A 33 12.33 12.62 -21.04
C TYR A 33 12.84 13.80 -20.23
N HIS A 34 12.89 13.65 -18.91
CA HIS A 34 13.32 14.73 -18.01
C HIS A 34 14.80 15.10 -18.20
N TYR A 35 15.68 14.11 -18.31
CA TYR A 35 17.13 14.34 -18.40
C TYR A 35 17.65 14.51 -19.84
N SER A 36 16.82 14.32 -20.84
CA SER A 36 17.21 14.51 -22.23
C SER A 36 17.18 16.01 -22.61
N GLU A 37 18.25 16.48 -23.21
CA GLU A 37 18.31 17.83 -23.82
C GLU A 37 17.90 17.82 -25.30
N ASN A 38 17.92 16.66 -25.94
CA ASN A 38 17.68 16.48 -27.36
C ASN A 38 16.20 16.20 -27.65
N ASP A 39 15.56 17.03 -28.48
CA ASP A 39 14.14 16.90 -28.80
C ASP A 39 13.79 15.57 -29.51
N TYR A 40 14.70 15.03 -30.32
CA TYR A 40 14.53 13.72 -30.96
C TYR A 40 14.46 12.58 -29.93
N HIS A 41 15.23 12.68 -28.85
CA HIS A 41 15.15 11.71 -27.76
C HIS A 41 13.89 11.92 -26.91
N LYS A 42 13.50 13.17 -26.65
CA LYS A 42 12.26 13.49 -25.93
C LYS A 42 11.03 12.93 -26.63
N GLU A 43 10.96 13.06 -27.96
CA GLU A 43 9.86 12.49 -28.77
C GLU A 43 9.76 10.96 -28.59
N ARG A 44 10.89 10.27 -28.56
CA ARG A 44 10.93 8.82 -28.32
C ARG A 44 10.50 8.43 -26.91
N TYR A 45 10.96 9.16 -25.90
CA TYR A 45 10.53 8.93 -24.53
C TYR A 45 9.03 9.23 -24.36
N HIS A 46 8.52 10.26 -25.04
CA HIS A 46 7.09 10.51 -25.06
C HIS A 46 6.33 9.32 -25.68
N ARG A 47 6.81 8.79 -26.80
CA ARG A 47 6.21 7.60 -27.42
C ARG A 47 6.26 6.36 -26.51
N LEU A 48 7.30 6.18 -25.73
CA LEU A 48 7.35 5.11 -24.71
C LEU A 48 6.29 5.29 -23.62
N SER A 49 6.05 6.53 -23.15
CA SER A 49 4.95 6.81 -22.21
C SER A 49 3.59 6.50 -22.80
N GLU A 50 3.36 6.81 -24.09
CA GLU A 50 2.14 6.43 -24.81
C GLU A 50 1.96 4.91 -24.87
N ILE A 51 3.00 4.16 -25.22
CA ILE A 51 2.97 2.69 -25.26
C ILE A 51 2.62 2.11 -23.89
N ALA A 52 3.21 2.64 -22.81
CA ALA A 52 2.87 2.21 -21.45
C ALA A 52 1.39 2.46 -21.12
N ALA A 53 0.85 3.63 -21.51
CA ALA A 53 -0.56 3.97 -21.32
C ALA A 53 -1.48 3.09 -22.18
N GLU A 54 -1.09 2.77 -23.41
CA GLU A 54 -1.82 1.84 -24.29
C GLU A 54 -1.90 0.45 -23.64
N ILE A 55 -0.78 -0.11 -23.18
CA ILE A 55 -0.74 -1.42 -22.52
C ILE A 55 -1.69 -1.42 -21.30
N ILE A 56 -1.63 -0.40 -20.43
CA ILE A 56 -2.48 -0.34 -19.26
C ILE A 56 -3.95 -0.22 -19.64
N SER A 57 -4.29 0.62 -20.62
CA SER A 57 -5.67 0.83 -21.03
C SER A 57 -6.30 -0.39 -21.72
N GLU A 58 -5.53 -1.21 -22.41
CA GLU A 58 -6.01 -2.45 -23.03
C GLU A 58 -6.29 -3.57 -22.03
N HIS A 59 -5.58 -3.56 -20.88
CA HIS A 59 -5.64 -4.65 -19.91
C HIS A 59 -6.36 -4.25 -18.61
N SER A 60 -6.90 -3.02 -18.53
CA SER A 60 -7.56 -2.49 -17.34
C SER A 60 -8.77 -1.65 -17.66
N ALA A 61 -9.51 -1.23 -16.63
CA ALA A 61 -10.62 -0.29 -16.75
C ALA A 61 -10.17 1.19 -16.89
N LEU A 62 -8.86 1.47 -16.86
CA LEU A 62 -8.32 2.82 -16.96
C LEU A 62 -8.25 3.27 -18.43
N ALA A 63 -8.81 4.43 -18.70
CA ALA A 63 -8.78 4.96 -20.07
C ALA A 63 -7.42 5.63 -20.39
N TYR A 64 -6.98 5.54 -21.65
CA TYR A 64 -5.71 6.08 -22.15
C TYR A 64 -5.49 7.57 -21.81
N LYS A 65 -6.48 8.45 -22.06
CA LYS A 65 -6.31 9.89 -21.84
C LYS A 65 -6.06 10.28 -20.38
N PRO A 66 -6.82 9.76 -19.39
CA PRO A 66 -6.48 9.94 -17.96
C PRO A 66 -5.09 9.46 -17.61
N LEU A 67 -4.66 8.30 -18.12
CA LEU A 67 -3.31 7.76 -17.87
C LEU A 67 -2.22 8.70 -18.37
N MET A 68 -2.33 9.20 -19.61
CA MET A 68 -1.40 10.17 -20.16
C MET A 68 -1.40 11.49 -19.37
N GLY A 69 -2.56 11.92 -18.86
CA GLY A 69 -2.66 13.08 -17.95
C GLY A 69 -1.88 12.86 -16.65
N ILE A 70 -1.98 11.67 -16.06
CA ILE A 70 -1.22 11.29 -14.87
C ILE A 70 0.30 11.25 -15.17
N PHE A 71 0.70 10.61 -16.27
CA PHE A 71 2.12 10.47 -16.64
C PHE A 71 2.78 11.81 -16.91
N SER A 72 2.09 12.72 -17.60
CA SER A 72 2.63 14.07 -17.92
C SER A 72 2.87 14.94 -16.68
N GLN A 73 2.22 14.66 -15.56
CA GLN A 73 2.42 15.37 -14.29
C GLN A 73 3.60 14.82 -13.48
N GLN A 74 4.13 13.64 -13.85
CA GLN A 74 5.28 13.06 -13.16
C GLN A 74 6.57 13.58 -13.79
N ILE A 75 7.38 14.30 -13.00
CA ILE A 75 8.62 14.94 -13.46
C ILE A 75 9.80 14.37 -12.68
N GLY A 76 10.94 14.21 -13.34
CA GLY A 76 12.19 13.78 -12.72
C GLY A 76 12.38 12.27 -12.72
N TYR A 77 13.27 11.81 -11.85
CA TYR A 77 13.56 10.39 -11.70
C TYR A 77 12.34 9.65 -11.12
N ALA A 78 11.91 8.60 -11.78
CA ALA A 78 10.79 7.79 -11.30
C ALA A 78 11.23 6.94 -10.09
N THR A 79 10.55 7.14 -8.96
CA THR A 79 10.78 6.37 -7.72
C THR A 79 9.49 5.70 -7.27
N PRO A 80 9.55 4.56 -6.55
CA PRO A 80 8.40 4.02 -5.86
C PRO A 80 7.85 5.04 -4.85
N ARG A 81 6.53 5.06 -4.70
CA ARG A 81 5.86 5.82 -3.65
C ARG A 81 5.98 5.10 -2.31
N VAL A 82 5.68 5.78 -1.23
CA VAL A 82 5.68 5.19 0.11
C VAL A 82 4.24 5.21 0.66
N ASP A 83 3.72 4.02 0.95
CA ASP A 83 2.46 3.80 1.67
C ASP A 83 2.81 3.40 3.10
N VAL A 84 2.13 3.96 4.10
CA VAL A 84 2.37 3.65 5.52
C VAL A 84 1.11 3.07 6.15
N ARG A 85 1.26 2.09 7.05
CA ARG A 85 0.15 1.47 7.79
C ARG A 85 0.46 1.37 9.27
N GLY A 86 -0.55 1.66 10.09
CA GLY A 86 -0.49 1.52 11.54
C GLY A 86 -1.12 0.21 12.02
N VAL A 87 -0.35 -0.61 12.73
CA VAL A 87 -0.84 -1.77 13.48
C VAL A 87 -1.02 -1.34 14.93
N VAL A 88 -2.26 -1.31 15.39
CA VAL A 88 -2.63 -0.86 16.73
C VAL A 88 -3.41 -1.97 17.41
N PHE A 89 -3.00 -2.37 18.60
CA PHE A 89 -3.71 -3.35 19.41
C PHE A 89 -4.36 -2.72 20.62
N GLN A 90 -5.56 -3.21 20.96
CA GLN A 90 -6.19 -3.01 22.26
C GLN A 90 -6.39 -4.39 22.91
N GLY A 91 -5.55 -4.74 23.86
CA GLY A 91 -5.41 -6.12 24.31
C GLY A 91 -4.92 -7.02 23.17
N GLU A 92 -5.67 -8.08 22.86
CA GLU A 92 -5.35 -9.01 21.77
C GLU A 92 -6.11 -8.71 20.48
N LYS A 93 -6.77 -7.54 20.38
CA LYS A 93 -7.57 -7.16 19.23
C LYS A 93 -6.88 -6.10 18.39
N LEU A 94 -6.83 -6.34 17.08
CA LEU A 94 -6.23 -5.49 16.06
C LEU A 94 -7.23 -4.45 15.56
N LEU A 95 -6.82 -3.19 15.49
CA LEU A 95 -7.60 -2.11 14.90
C LEU A 95 -7.66 -2.24 13.39
N LEU A 96 -8.87 -2.23 12.83
CA LEU A 96 -9.12 -2.08 11.41
C LEU A 96 -10.15 -0.98 11.17
N VAL A 97 -10.08 -0.38 10.00
CA VAL A 97 -11.05 0.58 9.48
C VAL A 97 -11.70 0.02 8.22
N ARG A 98 -12.96 0.39 7.96
CA ARG A 98 -13.69 -0.05 6.77
C ARG A 98 -13.71 1.04 5.73
N GLU A 99 -13.11 0.81 4.58
CA GLU A 99 -13.06 1.74 3.48
C GLU A 99 -14.45 2.03 2.89
N ARG A 100 -14.71 3.29 2.55
CA ARG A 100 -15.95 3.64 1.83
C ARG A 100 -15.89 3.27 0.36
N GLN A 101 -14.69 3.25 -0.23
CA GLN A 101 -14.49 3.05 -1.65
C GLN A 101 -14.88 1.65 -2.10
N ASP A 102 -14.45 0.61 -1.36
CA ASP A 102 -14.65 -0.80 -1.72
C ASP A 102 -15.38 -1.61 -0.64
N GLY A 103 -15.64 -1.01 0.53
CA GLY A 103 -16.31 -1.66 1.67
C GLY A 103 -15.44 -2.69 2.38
N GLY A 104 -14.18 -2.82 2.02
CA GLY A 104 -13.22 -3.75 2.63
C GLY A 104 -12.60 -3.19 3.92
N TRP A 105 -12.15 -4.10 4.79
CA TRP A 105 -11.43 -3.74 6.00
C TRP A 105 -9.93 -3.66 5.75
N THR A 106 -9.27 -2.68 6.37
CA THR A 106 -7.83 -2.43 6.19
C THR A 106 -7.18 -1.95 7.48
N LEU A 107 -5.87 -2.10 7.58
CA LEU A 107 -5.07 -1.35 8.53
C LEU A 107 -5.19 0.14 8.19
N PRO A 108 -5.41 1.03 9.16
CA PRO A 108 -5.41 2.46 8.92
C PRO A 108 -4.07 2.91 8.34
N GLY A 109 -4.11 3.83 7.36
CA GLY A 109 -2.92 4.32 6.70
C GLY A 109 -3.12 4.65 5.23
N GLY A 110 -2.18 5.38 4.65
CA GLY A 110 -2.22 5.91 3.30
C GLY A 110 -0.84 6.28 2.77
N TRP A 111 -0.83 7.23 1.83
CA TRP A 111 0.41 7.76 1.28
C TRP A 111 1.16 8.61 2.31
N ALA A 112 2.47 8.43 2.39
CA ALA A 112 3.31 9.29 3.22
C ALA A 112 3.39 10.70 2.60
N ASP A 113 3.15 11.72 3.43
CA ASP A 113 3.24 13.12 3.00
C ASP A 113 4.68 13.64 3.01
N VAL A 114 4.95 14.55 2.07
CA VAL A 114 6.23 15.26 2.02
C VAL A 114 6.37 16.16 3.26
N GLY A 115 7.45 15.95 3.99
CA GLY A 115 7.73 16.67 5.23
C GLY A 115 7.53 15.84 6.49
N ASP A 116 6.74 14.77 6.42
CA ASP A 116 6.60 13.81 7.50
C ASP A 116 7.71 12.76 7.47
N THR A 117 8.09 12.27 8.61
CA THR A 117 8.77 10.96 8.69
C THR A 117 7.74 9.84 8.47
N PRO A 118 8.13 8.65 7.98
CA PRO A 118 7.18 7.55 7.76
C PRO A 118 6.39 7.17 9.03
N SER A 119 7.00 7.27 10.21
CA SER A 119 6.33 7.04 11.49
C SER A 119 5.28 8.11 11.81
N GLN A 120 5.60 9.40 11.55
CA GLN A 120 4.64 10.49 11.73
C GLN A 120 3.45 10.36 10.79
N SER A 121 3.70 10.00 9.52
CA SER A 121 2.62 9.72 8.57
C SER A 121 1.72 8.60 9.09
N ALA A 122 2.27 7.48 9.58
CA ALA A 122 1.46 6.39 10.13
C ALA A 122 0.65 6.82 11.37
N GLU A 123 1.23 7.62 12.28
CA GLU A 123 0.52 8.18 13.44
C GLU A 123 -0.63 9.09 13.03
N ARG A 124 -0.41 9.96 12.05
CA ARG A 124 -1.41 10.89 11.50
C ARG A 124 -2.56 10.13 10.84
N GLU A 125 -2.26 9.17 9.98
CA GLU A 125 -3.27 8.36 9.30
C GLU A 125 -4.16 7.59 10.28
N VAL A 126 -3.59 6.98 11.34
CA VAL A 126 -4.38 6.31 12.38
C VAL A 126 -5.34 7.31 13.06
N TRP A 127 -4.88 8.52 13.33
CA TRP A 127 -5.75 9.56 13.90
C TRP A 127 -6.86 10.00 12.93
N GLU A 128 -6.52 10.26 11.67
CA GLU A 128 -7.45 10.77 10.66
C GLU A 128 -8.53 9.73 10.32
N GLU A 129 -8.15 8.46 10.14
CA GLU A 129 -9.03 7.40 9.69
C GLU A 129 -9.78 6.67 10.81
N ALA A 130 -9.19 6.58 12.01
CA ALA A 130 -9.71 5.78 13.10
C ALA A 130 -10.04 6.57 14.38
N GLY A 131 -9.51 7.80 14.54
CA GLY A 131 -9.75 8.64 15.72
C GLY A 131 -8.95 8.26 16.96
N PHE A 132 -7.84 7.56 16.80
CA PHE A 132 -6.93 7.18 17.87
C PHE A 132 -5.58 7.89 17.75
N HIS A 133 -5.11 8.47 18.86
CA HIS A 133 -3.72 8.91 18.97
C HIS A 133 -2.84 7.72 19.30
N VAL A 134 -1.79 7.56 18.54
CA VAL A 134 -0.85 6.45 18.67
C VAL A 134 0.58 6.94 18.58
N LYS A 135 1.51 6.12 19.05
CA LYS A 135 2.94 6.34 18.87
C LYS A 135 3.58 5.16 18.15
N ALA A 136 4.13 5.40 16.98
CA ALA A 136 4.86 4.39 16.25
C ALA A 136 6.11 3.97 17.03
N ARG A 137 6.19 2.67 17.32
CA ARG A 137 7.23 2.08 18.18
C ARG A 137 8.31 1.39 17.36
N ARG A 138 7.92 0.65 16.35
CA ARG A 138 8.85 -0.07 15.47
C ARG A 138 8.23 -0.40 14.11
N LEU A 139 9.09 -0.52 13.13
CA LEU A 139 8.73 -1.08 11.82
C LEU A 139 8.61 -2.60 11.95
N ILE A 140 7.49 -3.17 11.54
CA ILE A 140 7.25 -4.61 11.56
C ILE A 140 7.36 -5.25 10.18
N GLY A 141 7.15 -4.48 9.12
CA GLY A 141 7.29 -4.99 7.77
C GLY A 141 7.50 -3.93 6.72
N VAL A 142 8.26 -4.29 5.68
CA VAL A 142 8.42 -3.55 4.42
C VAL A 142 8.00 -4.47 3.29
N TYR A 143 6.98 -4.07 2.54
CA TYR A 143 6.40 -4.92 1.50
C TYR A 143 6.39 -4.18 0.17
N ASP A 144 6.65 -4.90 -0.91
CA ASP A 144 6.35 -4.44 -2.26
C ASP A 144 4.82 -4.41 -2.44
N ALA A 145 4.24 -3.21 -2.42
CA ALA A 145 2.80 -3.03 -2.53
C ALA A 145 2.24 -3.49 -3.88
N ASN A 146 3.09 -3.62 -4.91
CA ASN A 146 2.65 -4.01 -6.25
C ASN A 146 2.51 -5.50 -6.50
N ARG A 147 3.05 -6.31 -5.62
CA ARG A 147 2.76 -7.75 -5.69
C ARG A 147 1.31 -8.05 -5.37
N VAL A 148 0.48 -7.00 -5.18
CA VAL A 148 -0.69 -7.09 -4.35
C VAL A 148 -1.87 -6.27 -4.85
N GLY A 149 -2.41 -6.49 -5.96
CA GLY A 149 -3.70 -5.96 -6.33
C GLY A 149 -3.77 -5.41 -7.74
N PRO A 150 -4.96 -5.34 -8.30
CA PRO A 150 -5.14 -4.81 -9.63
C PRO A 150 -4.97 -3.29 -9.59
N LEU A 151 -3.96 -2.79 -10.29
CA LEU A 151 -3.98 -1.45 -10.87
C LEU A 151 -3.57 -0.27 -10.00
N GLU A 152 -2.56 -0.41 -9.17
CA GLU A 152 -1.78 0.78 -8.90
C GLU A 152 -0.87 1.05 -10.10
N VAL A 153 -1.13 2.16 -10.80
CA VAL A 153 -0.31 2.61 -11.93
C VAL A 153 1.13 2.82 -11.52
N PHE A 154 1.34 3.15 -10.23
CA PHE A 154 2.65 3.42 -9.66
C PHE A 154 3.16 2.28 -8.80
N HIS A 155 4.46 2.06 -8.84
CA HIS A 155 5.16 1.23 -7.88
C HIS A 155 5.14 1.88 -6.49
N ALA A 156 4.92 1.10 -5.45
CA ALA A 156 4.95 1.59 -4.07
C ALA A 156 5.59 0.58 -3.13
N PHE A 157 6.22 1.08 -2.06
CA PHE A 157 6.60 0.28 -0.91
C PHE A 157 5.63 0.58 0.24
N LYS A 158 5.23 -0.48 0.93
CA LYS A 158 4.36 -0.40 2.09
C LYS A 158 5.17 -0.62 3.37
N LEU A 159 5.16 0.39 4.24
CA LEU A 159 5.82 0.35 5.54
C LEU A 159 4.77 0.16 6.62
N VAL A 160 4.85 -0.92 7.38
CA VAL A 160 3.88 -1.27 8.42
C VAL A 160 4.51 -1.09 9.79
N PHE A 161 3.93 -0.20 10.60
CA PHE A 161 4.43 0.16 11.92
C PHE A 161 3.55 -0.42 13.03
N LEU A 162 4.17 -1.06 14.02
CA LEU A 162 3.54 -1.30 15.31
C LEU A 162 3.44 0.02 16.06
N CYS A 163 2.23 0.37 16.48
CA CYS A 163 1.95 1.61 17.19
C CYS A 163 1.34 1.31 18.56
N ASP A 164 1.84 2.00 19.58
CA ASP A 164 1.26 1.97 20.91
C ASP A 164 0.05 2.91 20.97
N LEU A 165 -1.08 2.43 21.47
CA LEU A 165 -2.30 3.23 21.65
C LEU A 165 -2.11 4.18 22.83
N ILE A 166 -2.31 5.48 22.62
CA ILE A 166 -2.20 6.51 23.67
C ILE A 166 -3.59 6.83 24.22
N ASP A 167 -4.47 7.31 23.36
CA ASP A 167 -5.85 7.70 23.71
C ASP A 167 -6.73 7.76 22.45
N GLY A 168 -7.96 8.23 22.60
CA GLY A 168 -8.93 8.40 21.52
C GLY A 168 -10.10 7.45 21.63
N GLN A 169 -10.97 7.52 20.64
CA GLN A 169 -12.14 6.66 20.51
C GLN A 169 -12.44 6.40 19.05
N PRO A 170 -13.12 5.30 18.70
CA PRO A 170 -13.46 4.99 17.33
C PRO A 170 -14.21 6.15 16.66
N ARG A 171 -13.67 6.68 15.59
CA ARG A 171 -14.26 7.77 14.83
C ARG A 171 -14.04 7.55 13.34
N PRO A 172 -15.09 7.16 12.59
CA PRO A 172 -15.04 7.13 11.14
C PRO A 172 -14.70 8.49 10.53
N SER A 173 -14.15 8.49 9.33
CA SER A 173 -13.72 9.69 8.60
C SER A 173 -14.53 9.90 7.31
N SER A 174 -14.07 10.84 6.47
CA SER A 174 -14.56 10.98 5.10
C SER A 174 -14.23 9.76 4.22
N GLU A 175 -13.17 9.04 4.54
CA GLU A 175 -12.67 7.88 3.77
C GLU A 175 -13.13 6.55 4.38
N THR A 176 -13.34 6.50 5.69
CA THR A 176 -13.73 5.28 6.41
C THR A 176 -15.17 5.34 6.91
N SER A 177 -15.87 4.21 6.88
CA SER A 177 -17.26 4.08 7.32
C SER A 177 -17.42 3.48 8.71
N GLU A 178 -16.47 2.63 9.10
CA GLU A 178 -16.49 1.91 10.38
C GLU A 178 -15.06 1.79 10.92
N VAL A 179 -14.95 1.72 12.25
CA VAL A 179 -13.70 1.53 13.00
C VAL A 179 -13.95 0.49 14.07
N ALA A 180 -13.18 -0.60 14.09
CA ALA A 180 -13.39 -1.66 15.07
C ALA A 180 -12.10 -2.43 15.37
N PHE A 181 -12.11 -3.12 16.52
CA PHE A 181 -11.04 -4.01 16.96
C PHE A 181 -11.46 -5.48 16.82
N PHE A 182 -10.62 -6.30 16.20
CA PHE A 182 -10.89 -7.71 15.90
C PHE A 182 -9.83 -8.63 16.51
N GLY A 183 -10.25 -9.71 17.14
CA GLY A 183 -9.37 -10.81 17.50
C GLY A 183 -8.87 -11.57 16.26
N ALA A 184 -7.85 -12.40 16.42
CA ALA A 184 -7.27 -13.16 15.32
C ALA A 184 -8.30 -14.04 14.56
N ASP A 185 -9.24 -14.61 15.29
CA ASP A 185 -10.31 -15.48 14.73
C ASP A 185 -11.55 -14.66 14.28
N GLU A 186 -11.56 -13.34 14.54
CA GLU A 186 -12.67 -12.43 14.22
C GLU A 186 -12.39 -11.57 12.99
N ILE A 187 -11.22 -11.68 12.37
CA ILE A 187 -10.83 -10.87 11.21
C ILE A 187 -11.85 -11.01 10.08
N PRO A 188 -12.40 -9.89 9.57
CA PRO A 188 -13.39 -9.95 8.50
C PRO A 188 -12.87 -10.60 7.24
N ASN A 189 -13.71 -11.39 6.57
CA ASN A 189 -13.36 -12.07 5.32
C ASN A 189 -13.14 -11.13 4.14
N VAL A 190 -13.73 -9.91 4.20
CA VAL A 190 -13.62 -8.91 3.15
C VAL A 190 -12.58 -7.88 3.57
N LEU A 191 -11.35 -8.08 3.16
CA LEU A 191 -10.28 -7.10 3.30
C LEU A 191 -10.25 -6.19 2.06
N SER A 192 -9.83 -4.93 2.25
CA SER A 192 -9.48 -4.04 1.15
C SER A 192 -8.18 -4.54 0.51
N GLY A 193 -8.33 -5.32 -0.58
CA GLY A 193 -7.24 -6.13 -1.14
C GLY A 193 -6.06 -5.31 -1.68
N GLU A 194 -6.27 -4.05 -2.02
CA GLU A 194 -5.22 -3.13 -2.47
C GLU A 194 -4.44 -2.52 -1.29
N ARG A 195 -5.09 -2.43 -0.11
CA ARG A 195 -4.54 -1.75 1.08
C ARG A 195 -3.99 -2.73 2.12
N THR A 196 -4.76 -3.75 2.47
CA THR A 196 -4.35 -4.75 3.48
C THR A 196 -4.62 -6.15 2.99
N ARG A 197 -3.63 -7.03 3.17
CA ARG A 197 -3.68 -8.44 2.83
C ARG A 197 -3.63 -9.33 4.04
N PRO A 198 -4.05 -10.59 3.92
CA PRO A 198 -3.91 -11.59 4.98
C PRO A 198 -2.49 -11.64 5.57
N ARG A 199 -1.44 -11.53 4.74
CA ARG A 199 -0.04 -11.51 5.21
C ARG A 199 0.21 -10.40 6.22
N HIS A 200 -0.24 -9.16 5.94
CA HIS A 200 -0.05 -8.04 6.87
C HIS A 200 -0.71 -8.28 8.22
N ILE A 201 -1.91 -8.91 8.22
CA ILE A 201 -2.63 -9.27 9.44
C ILE A 201 -1.89 -10.38 10.20
N ILE A 202 -1.43 -11.42 9.50
CA ILE A 202 -0.65 -12.52 10.08
C ILE A 202 0.61 -11.97 10.73
N ASP A 203 1.36 -11.13 10.03
CA ASP A 203 2.61 -10.54 10.54
C ASP A 203 2.34 -9.60 11.75
N ALA A 204 1.20 -8.87 11.75
CA ALA A 204 0.78 -8.09 12.92
C ALA A 204 0.55 -8.97 14.15
N PHE A 205 -0.21 -10.06 14.04
CA PHE A 205 -0.43 -10.98 15.17
C PHE A 205 0.84 -11.74 15.57
N ASN A 206 1.73 -12.06 14.63
CA ASN A 206 3.04 -12.65 14.93
C ASN A 206 3.88 -11.73 15.82
N VAL A 207 3.86 -10.42 15.56
CA VAL A 207 4.56 -9.43 16.40
C VAL A 207 3.93 -9.31 17.79
N LEU A 208 2.60 -9.45 17.89
CA LEU A 208 1.92 -9.47 19.19
C LEU A 208 2.33 -10.70 20.01
N ALA A 209 2.35 -11.88 19.38
CA ALA A 209 2.73 -13.14 20.02
C ALA A 209 4.23 -13.26 20.33
N ASN A 210 5.07 -12.65 19.49
CA ASN A 210 6.52 -12.65 19.62
C ASN A 210 7.10 -11.23 19.40
N PRO A 211 7.13 -10.40 20.46
CA PRO A 211 7.59 -9.01 20.35
C PRO A 211 9.02 -8.83 19.85
N ASP A 212 9.86 -9.85 19.96
CA ASP A 212 11.27 -9.81 19.54
C ASP A 212 11.49 -10.33 18.11
N CYS A 213 10.42 -10.71 17.39
CA CYS A 213 10.56 -11.15 15.99
C CYS A 213 11.19 -10.05 15.14
N PRO A 214 12.02 -10.41 14.14
CA PRO A 214 12.64 -9.43 13.25
C PRO A 214 11.59 -8.73 12.37
N THR A 215 11.93 -7.53 11.87
CA THR A 215 11.16 -6.88 10.80
C THR A 215 11.17 -7.77 9.56
N VAL A 216 9.98 -8.03 9.00
CA VAL A 216 9.85 -8.81 7.75
C VAL A 216 9.99 -7.90 6.52
N PHE A 217 10.48 -8.47 5.42
CA PHE A 217 10.55 -7.77 4.14
C PHE A 217 10.44 -8.77 2.98
N ASP A 218 10.15 -8.29 1.77
CA ASP A 218 10.14 -9.10 0.54
C ASP A 218 11.53 -9.39 0.02
#